data_611298549518d5cde012e6f7d2a299fd
#
_entry.id   611298549518d5cde012e6f7d2a299fd
#
_cell.length_a   1.000
_cell.length_b   1.000
_cell.length_c   1.000
_cell.angle_alpha   90.00
_cell.angle_beta   90.00
_cell.angle_gamma   90.00
#
_symmetry.space_group_name_H-M   'P 1'
#
loop_
_entity.id
_entity.type
_entity.pdbx_description
1 polymer ?
#
loop_
_entity_poly.entity_id
_entity_poly.type
_entity_poly.pdbx_seq_one_letter_code
_entity_poly.pdbx_strand_id
1 'polypeptide(L)'
;SFQPILKSSLLFVFCFLFHTVSGQISYGGKPLPLHAGMGARSIEPATDLFVEMPSFDVTAALRQSQQDQTNLKSLEFAHKFHPFLRPDNSGIGFVTGKMKVWRVGIRSKGAYSLNILFSKFRLPPGAQLFVYNSDQSEILGSYTEKNNTELNMLPVQPVGGDELIVEYQ
;
A
#
# COMPACT_ATOMS: atom_id res chain seq x y z
N SER A 1 59.79 25.51 36.54
CA SER A 1 58.41 25.37 36.92
C SER A 1 57.60 25.01 35.66
N PHE A 2 57.38 23.70 35.47
CA PHE A 2 56.58 23.21 34.35
C PHE A 2 55.11 23.15 34.80
N GLN A 3 54.25 23.89 34.11
CA GLN A 3 52.78 23.72 34.21
C GLN A 3 52.30 22.70 33.19
N PRO A 4 51.55 21.65 33.58
CA PRO A 4 50.96 20.77 32.59
C PRO A 4 49.68 21.40 32.01
N ILE A 5 49.68 21.52 30.70
CA ILE A 5 48.51 21.94 29.91
C ILE A 5 47.46 20.81 30.02
N LEU A 6 46.42 21.07 30.79
CA LEU A 6 45.24 20.21 30.88
C LEU A 6 44.51 20.27 29.53
N LYS A 7 44.76 19.27 28.68
CA LYS A 7 43.98 19.09 27.47
C LYS A 7 42.56 18.65 27.85
N SER A 8 41.66 19.63 27.90
CA SER A 8 40.24 19.37 28.04
C SER A 8 39.75 18.66 26.78
N SER A 9 39.69 17.34 26.84
CA SER A 9 39.10 16.51 25.82
C SER A 9 37.58 16.72 25.91
N LEU A 10 37.09 17.64 25.09
CA LEU A 10 35.64 17.83 24.90
C LEU A 10 35.11 16.57 24.20
N LEU A 11 34.68 15.62 25.00
CA LEU A 11 34.00 14.42 24.53
C LEU A 11 32.64 14.87 23.99
N PHE A 12 32.56 15.14 22.69
CA PHE A 12 31.32 15.30 21.99
C PHE A 12 30.58 13.95 22.03
N VAL A 13 29.76 13.75 23.05
CA VAL A 13 28.77 12.70 23.07
C VAL A 13 27.72 13.09 22.02
N PHE A 14 27.96 12.62 20.80
CA PHE A 14 26.99 12.68 19.74
C PHE A 14 25.87 11.69 20.12
N CYS A 15 24.90 12.16 20.89
CA CYS A 15 23.66 11.42 21.10
C CYS A 15 23.00 11.30 19.72
N PHE A 16 23.27 10.19 19.04
CA PHE A 16 22.43 9.72 17.95
C PHE A 16 21.05 9.44 18.56
N LEU A 17 20.18 10.42 18.52
CA LEU A 17 18.76 10.21 18.66
C LEU A 17 18.35 9.33 17.47
N PHE A 18 18.34 8.03 17.70
CA PHE A 18 17.68 7.09 16.82
C PHE A 18 16.19 7.41 16.88
N HIS A 19 15.78 8.36 16.05
CA HIS A 19 14.38 8.47 15.73
C HIS A 19 14.02 7.17 15.01
N THR A 20 13.32 6.29 15.67
CA THR A 20 12.67 5.17 15.02
C THR A 20 11.64 5.77 14.08
N VAL A 21 12.03 5.97 12.83
CA VAL A 21 11.08 6.25 11.78
C VAL A 21 10.22 4.99 11.70
N SER A 22 9.03 5.07 12.24
CA SER A 22 8.02 4.03 12.08
C SER A 22 7.54 4.09 10.62
N GLY A 23 8.36 3.56 9.71
CA GLY A 23 7.92 3.23 8.37
C GLY A 23 6.83 2.17 8.42
N GLN A 24 6.13 1.97 7.34
CA GLN A 24 5.15 0.89 7.24
C GLN A 24 5.87 -0.44 7.39
N ILE A 25 5.74 -1.05 8.56
CA ILE A 25 6.40 -2.32 8.84
C ILE A 25 5.55 -3.44 8.24
N SER A 26 6.15 -4.19 7.33
CA SER A 26 5.64 -5.47 6.85
C SER A 26 6.01 -6.56 7.84
N TYR A 27 5.04 -7.38 8.20
CA TYR A 27 5.26 -8.51 9.13
C TYR A 27 5.52 -9.83 8.41
N GLY A 28 5.78 -9.78 7.10
CA GLY A 28 6.10 -10.94 6.29
C GLY A 28 4.87 -11.80 5.93
N GLY A 29 5.11 -13.02 5.48
CA GLY A 29 4.07 -13.88 4.94
C GLY A 29 3.93 -13.71 3.42
N LYS A 30 2.96 -14.42 2.85
CA LYS A 30 2.67 -14.36 1.42
C LYS A 30 1.15 -14.41 1.20
N PRO A 31 0.63 -13.67 0.21
CA PRO A 31 -0.74 -13.85 -0.23
C PRO A 31 -0.94 -15.27 -0.78
N LEU A 32 -2.16 -15.70 -0.84
CA LEU A 32 -2.49 -16.96 -1.47
C LEU A 32 -2.24 -16.89 -2.99
N PRO A 33 -1.89 -18.01 -3.65
CA PRO A 33 -1.84 -18.05 -5.11
C PRO A 33 -3.15 -17.55 -5.72
N LEU A 34 -3.10 -16.88 -6.87
CA LEU A 34 -4.30 -16.29 -7.49
C LEU A 34 -5.38 -17.31 -7.82
N HIS A 35 -4.98 -18.53 -8.18
CA HIS A 35 -5.92 -19.64 -8.43
C HIS A 35 -6.54 -20.23 -7.15
N ALA A 36 -6.01 -19.89 -5.96
CA ALA A 36 -6.65 -20.29 -4.71
C ALA A 36 -8.03 -19.60 -4.61
N GLY A 37 -9.03 -20.38 -4.36
CA GLY A 37 -10.43 -19.93 -4.40
C GLY A 37 -11.18 -20.37 -5.68
N MET A 38 -10.50 -20.75 -6.74
CA MET A 38 -11.13 -21.44 -7.87
C MET A 38 -11.65 -22.80 -7.39
N GLY A 39 -12.96 -22.97 -7.36
CA GLY A 39 -13.61 -24.17 -6.81
C GLY A 39 -13.81 -24.14 -5.30
N ALA A 40 -13.36 -23.11 -4.58
CA ALA A 40 -13.70 -22.90 -3.18
C ALA A 40 -15.17 -22.43 -3.04
N ARG A 41 -15.74 -22.66 -1.86
CA ARG A 41 -17.09 -22.20 -1.58
C ARG A 41 -17.08 -20.65 -1.51
N SER A 42 -17.73 -20.00 -2.48
CA SER A 42 -17.97 -18.55 -2.43
C SER A 42 -18.83 -18.21 -1.20
N ILE A 43 -18.48 -17.12 -0.53
CA ILE A 43 -19.26 -16.60 0.61
C ILE A 43 -20.30 -15.58 0.12
N GLU A 44 -19.97 -14.89 -0.97
CA GLU A 44 -20.78 -13.81 -1.54
C GLU A 44 -21.12 -14.09 -3.02
N PRO A 45 -22.17 -13.47 -3.57
CA PRO A 45 -22.42 -13.54 -5.00
C PRO A 45 -21.18 -13.09 -5.74
N ALA A 46 -20.81 -13.85 -6.77
CA ALA A 46 -19.62 -13.60 -7.57
C ALA A 46 -19.72 -12.22 -8.25
N THR A 47 -19.00 -11.27 -7.70
CA THR A 47 -18.65 -10.03 -8.38
C THR A 47 -17.33 -10.26 -9.13
N ASP A 48 -17.03 -9.47 -10.15
CA ASP A 48 -15.75 -9.54 -10.82
C ASP A 48 -14.63 -9.24 -9.82
N LEU A 49 -13.51 -9.96 -9.95
CA LEU A 49 -12.34 -9.70 -9.12
C LEU A 49 -11.85 -8.26 -9.29
N PHE A 50 -11.88 -7.74 -10.53
CA PHE A 50 -11.34 -6.43 -10.85
C PHE A 50 -12.42 -5.36 -10.95
N VAL A 51 -12.13 -4.21 -10.34
CA VAL A 51 -12.85 -2.96 -10.51
C VAL A 51 -12.02 -2.06 -11.43
N GLU A 52 -12.61 -1.70 -12.58
CA GLU A 52 -11.97 -0.81 -13.54
C GLU A 52 -12.09 0.64 -13.07
N MET A 53 -10.96 1.35 -13.05
CA MET A 53 -10.96 2.79 -12.83
C MET A 53 -11.38 3.51 -14.11
N PRO A 54 -12.02 4.67 -14.02
CA PRO A 54 -12.34 5.47 -15.18
C PRO A 54 -11.12 5.73 -16.06
N SER A 55 -11.31 5.76 -17.36
CA SER A 55 -10.22 6.07 -18.30
C SER A 55 -9.64 7.46 -18.02
N PHE A 56 -8.32 7.57 -18.05
CA PHE A 56 -7.59 8.79 -17.80
C PHE A 56 -6.63 9.06 -18.96
N ASP A 57 -6.69 10.28 -19.51
CA ASP A 57 -5.77 10.69 -20.58
C ASP A 57 -4.42 11.09 -20.01
N VAL A 58 -3.52 10.11 -19.92
CA VAL A 58 -2.15 10.28 -19.42
C VAL A 58 -1.39 11.32 -20.25
N THR A 59 -1.61 11.36 -21.59
CA THR A 59 -0.90 12.28 -22.47
C THR A 59 -1.31 13.73 -22.20
N ALA A 60 -2.60 13.97 -22.04
CA ALA A 60 -3.11 15.29 -21.68
C ALA A 60 -2.59 15.75 -20.32
N ALA A 61 -2.59 14.85 -19.33
CA ALA A 61 -2.09 15.13 -17.99
C ALA A 61 -0.59 15.46 -17.97
N LEU A 62 0.23 14.71 -18.73
CA LEU A 62 1.66 14.99 -18.82
C LEU A 62 1.94 16.35 -19.50
N ARG A 63 1.20 16.70 -20.53
CA ARG A 63 1.31 18.03 -21.17
C ARG A 63 0.95 19.14 -20.18
N GLN A 64 -0.15 18.98 -19.47
CA GLN A 64 -0.58 19.93 -18.43
C GLN A 64 0.48 20.07 -17.33
N SER A 65 1.02 18.96 -16.84
CA SER A 65 2.07 18.95 -15.84
C SER A 65 3.35 19.68 -16.30
N GLN A 66 3.75 19.52 -17.55
CA GLN A 66 4.90 20.23 -18.12
C GLN A 66 4.64 21.75 -18.22
N GLN A 67 3.43 22.17 -18.59
CA GLN A 67 3.05 23.58 -18.60
C GLN A 67 3.02 24.17 -17.19
N ASP A 68 2.51 23.41 -16.21
CA ASP A 68 2.44 23.83 -14.80
C ASP A 68 3.84 23.97 -14.19
N GLN A 69 4.82 23.14 -14.55
CA GLN A 69 6.23 23.31 -14.16
C GLN A 69 6.79 24.65 -14.65
N THR A 70 6.50 25.03 -15.88
CA THR A 70 6.93 26.31 -16.45
C THR A 70 6.34 27.50 -15.67
N ASN A 71 5.17 27.32 -15.09
CA ASN A 71 4.47 28.32 -14.29
C ASN A 71 4.73 28.21 -12.78
N LEU A 72 5.74 27.43 -12.34
CA LEU A 72 6.10 27.22 -10.94
C LEU A 72 4.95 26.61 -10.09
N LYS A 73 4.03 25.90 -10.69
CA LYS A 73 3.00 25.15 -9.99
C LYS A 73 3.54 23.80 -9.52
N SER A 74 2.90 23.25 -8.51
CA SER A 74 3.24 21.92 -8.00
C SER A 74 3.03 20.85 -9.07
N LEU A 75 4.01 19.98 -9.25
CA LEU A 75 3.93 18.85 -10.16
C LEU A 75 2.88 17.85 -9.65
N GLU A 76 1.93 17.48 -10.50
CA GLU A 76 0.99 16.39 -10.22
C GLU A 76 1.59 15.06 -10.71
N PHE A 77 2.00 14.20 -9.76
CA PHE A 77 2.65 12.92 -10.04
C PHE A 77 1.66 11.78 -10.30
N ALA A 78 0.41 11.94 -9.84
CA ALA A 78 -0.56 10.88 -9.89
C ALA A 78 -1.98 11.43 -10.00
N HIS A 79 -2.82 10.74 -10.74
CA HIS A 79 -4.25 10.99 -10.75
C HIS A 79 -4.92 10.22 -9.61
N LYS A 80 -5.87 10.85 -8.90
CA LYS A 80 -6.54 10.28 -7.74
C LYS A 80 -7.95 9.85 -8.10
N PHE A 81 -8.25 8.59 -7.82
CA PHE A 81 -9.61 8.07 -7.81
C PHE A 81 -10.07 7.86 -6.36
N HIS A 82 -11.37 7.92 -6.12
CA HIS A 82 -11.97 7.71 -4.81
C HIS A 82 -13.01 6.57 -4.86
N PRO A 83 -12.63 5.35 -5.22
CA PRO A 83 -13.55 4.24 -5.25
C PRO A 83 -13.96 3.86 -3.82
N PHE A 84 -15.23 3.47 -3.66
CA PHE A 84 -15.75 2.99 -2.39
C PHE A 84 -15.82 1.46 -2.42
N LEU A 85 -14.69 0.80 -2.15
CA LEU A 85 -14.53 -0.65 -2.24
C LEU A 85 -14.62 -1.29 -0.85
N ARG A 86 -15.46 -2.31 -0.72
CA ARG A 86 -15.67 -3.09 0.50
C ARG A 86 -16.01 -4.54 0.16
N PRO A 87 -15.82 -5.47 1.14
CA PRO A 87 -16.16 -6.88 0.92
C PRO A 87 -17.61 -7.14 0.50
N ASP A 88 -18.54 -6.26 0.87
CA ASP A 88 -19.96 -6.38 0.56
C ASP A 88 -20.38 -5.81 -0.80
N ASN A 89 -19.48 -5.10 -1.50
CA ASN A 89 -19.82 -4.46 -2.78
C ASN A 89 -18.81 -4.71 -3.91
N SER A 90 -17.68 -5.33 -3.63
CA SER A 90 -16.61 -5.49 -4.61
C SER A 90 -15.72 -6.68 -4.29
N GLY A 91 -15.08 -7.22 -5.34
CA GLY A 91 -14.16 -8.34 -5.23
C GLY A 91 -14.85 -9.67 -4.99
N ILE A 92 -14.08 -10.65 -4.57
CA ILE A 92 -14.53 -12.02 -4.32
C ILE A 92 -14.20 -12.46 -2.90
N GLY A 93 -15.16 -13.11 -2.24
CA GLY A 93 -14.98 -13.73 -0.93
C GLY A 93 -15.00 -15.25 -1.04
N PHE A 94 -14.08 -15.93 -0.37
CA PHE A 94 -14.04 -17.39 -0.33
C PHE A 94 -13.45 -17.93 0.98
N VAL A 95 -13.65 -19.22 1.23
CA VAL A 95 -13.07 -19.92 2.38
C VAL A 95 -12.07 -20.95 1.91
N THR A 96 -10.89 -20.97 2.53
CA THR A 96 -9.90 -22.04 2.34
C THR A 96 -9.46 -22.58 3.70
N GLY A 97 -9.74 -23.86 3.95
CA GLY A 97 -9.56 -24.42 5.29
C GLY A 97 -10.43 -23.73 6.33
N LYS A 98 -9.80 -23.10 7.32
CA LYS A 98 -10.48 -22.30 8.37
C LYS A 98 -10.41 -20.79 8.11
N MET A 99 -9.75 -20.37 7.03
CA MET A 99 -9.48 -18.98 6.73
C MET A 99 -10.53 -18.43 5.79
N LYS A 100 -11.06 -17.25 6.12
CA LYS A 100 -11.90 -16.44 5.24
C LYS A 100 -11.00 -15.46 4.48
N VAL A 101 -11.18 -15.38 3.19
CA VAL A 101 -10.38 -14.52 2.32
C VAL A 101 -11.30 -13.63 1.52
N TRP A 102 -10.92 -12.38 1.39
CA TRP A 102 -11.51 -11.45 0.44
C TRP A 102 -10.42 -10.86 -0.45
N ARG A 103 -10.68 -10.80 -1.74
CA ARG A 103 -9.82 -10.18 -2.74
C ARG A 103 -10.58 -9.19 -3.57
N VAL A 104 -9.94 -8.05 -3.85
CA VAL A 104 -10.39 -7.11 -4.87
C VAL A 104 -9.19 -6.67 -5.70
N GLY A 105 -9.33 -6.72 -7.00
CA GLY A 105 -8.40 -6.15 -7.96
C GLY A 105 -8.85 -4.74 -8.36
N ILE A 106 -7.90 -3.86 -8.55
CA ILE A 106 -8.10 -2.52 -9.09
C ILE A 106 -7.30 -2.45 -10.39
N ARG A 107 -7.94 -2.04 -11.45
CA ARG A 107 -7.27 -1.86 -12.76
C ARG A 107 -7.44 -0.44 -13.24
N SER A 108 -6.32 0.20 -13.59
CA SER A 108 -6.28 1.50 -14.24
C SER A 108 -5.45 1.40 -15.50
N LYS A 109 -6.12 1.16 -16.60
CA LYS A 109 -5.50 0.84 -17.89
C LYS A 109 -4.44 1.88 -18.30
N GLY A 110 -3.22 1.39 -18.54
CA GLY A 110 -2.09 2.19 -18.98
C GLY A 110 -1.35 2.93 -17.84
N ALA A 111 -1.69 2.67 -16.58
CA ALA A 111 -0.91 3.18 -15.46
C ALA A 111 0.46 2.50 -15.38
N TYR A 112 1.50 3.25 -15.03
CA TYR A 112 2.83 2.72 -14.78
C TYR A 112 2.94 2.07 -13.39
N SER A 113 2.19 2.58 -12.44
CA SER A 113 2.09 2.05 -11.08
C SER A 113 0.78 2.48 -10.45
N LEU A 114 0.34 1.72 -9.46
CA LEU A 114 -0.83 2.03 -8.63
C LEU A 114 -0.42 2.03 -7.17
N ASN A 115 -0.99 2.95 -6.40
CA ASN A 115 -0.89 2.91 -4.95
C ASN A 115 -2.25 3.14 -4.30
N ILE A 116 -2.39 2.67 -3.06
CA ILE A 116 -3.62 2.79 -2.30
C ILE A 116 -3.38 3.58 -1.03
N LEU A 117 -4.33 4.45 -0.71
CA LEU A 117 -4.51 5.01 0.62
C LEU A 117 -5.80 4.44 1.20
N PHE A 118 -5.68 3.56 2.18
CA PHE A 118 -6.83 3.12 2.97
C PHE A 118 -7.23 4.25 3.92
N SER A 119 -8.36 4.87 3.66
CA SER A 119 -8.88 6.00 4.46
C SER A 119 -9.60 5.57 5.74
N LYS A 120 -9.95 4.28 5.84
CA LYS A 120 -10.52 3.64 7.04
C LYS A 120 -9.85 2.28 7.21
N PHE A 121 -8.71 2.28 7.88
CA PHE A 121 -7.92 1.08 8.08
C PHE A 121 -7.93 0.67 9.55
N ARG A 122 -8.45 -0.51 9.81
CA ARG A 122 -8.37 -1.16 11.13
C ARG A 122 -8.49 -2.66 10.98
N LEU A 123 -7.44 -3.38 11.29
CA LEU A 123 -7.43 -4.84 11.25
C LEU A 123 -7.65 -5.41 12.66
N PRO A 124 -8.47 -6.45 12.82
CA PRO A 124 -8.58 -7.21 14.06
C PRO A 124 -7.33 -8.08 14.27
N PRO A 125 -7.07 -8.52 15.52
CA PRO A 125 -6.01 -9.47 15.80
C PRO A 125 -6.12 -10.74 14.96
N GLY A 126 -4.98 -11.17 14.40
CA GLY A 126 -4.88 -12.37 13.55
C GLY A 126 -5.27 -12.18 12.09
N ALA A 127 -5.78 -11.01 11.72
CA ALA A 127 -6.01 -10.69 10.31
C ALA A 127 -4.72 -10.22 9.62
N GLN A 128 -4.64 -10.50 8.33
CA GLN A 128 -3.53 -10.08 7.46
C GLN A 128 -4.07 -9.41 6.21
N LEU A 129 -3.39 -8.36 5.76
CA LEU A 129 -3.69 -7.69 4.50
C LEU A 129 -2.44 -7.61 3.65
N PHE A 130 -2.60 -7.97 2.40
CA PHE A 130 -1.55 -7.88 1.37
C PHE A 130 -2.01 -6.97 0.23
N VAL A 131 -1.05 -6.31 -0.41
CA VAL A 131 -1.24 -5.53 -1.62
C VAL A 131 -0.17 -5.96 -2.61
N TYR A 132 -0.54 -6.35 -3.82
CA TYR A 132 0.39 -6.91 -4.77
C TYR A 132 -0.08 -6.74 -6.22
N ASN A 133 0.84 -6.87 -7.18
CA ASN A 133 0.51 -6.91 -8.60
C ASN A 133 0.01 -8.31 -9.03
N SER A 134 -0.62 -8.40 -10.19
CA SER A 134 -1.30 -9.61 -10.64
C SER A 134 -0.38 -10.82 -10.84
N ASP A 135 0.92 -10.61 -11.07
CA ASP A 135 1.92 -11.68 -11.18
C ASP A 135 2.61 -12.03 -9.85
N GLN A 136 2.26 -11.31 -8.77
CA GLN A 136 2.85 -11.45 -7.43
C GLN A 136 4.37 -11.24 -7.38
N SER A 137 4.94 -10.50 -8.33
CA SER A 137 6.36 -10.13 -8.33
C SER A 137 6.66 -9.03 -7.29
N GLU A 138 5.69 -8.17 -7.02
CA GLU A 138 5.75 -7.14 -5.98
C GLU A 138 4.64 -7.38 -4.95
N ILE A 139 5.04 -7.70 -3.72
CA ILE A 139 4.12 -7.98 -2.61
C ILE A 139 4.45 -7.05 -1.45
N LEU A 140 3.46 -6.30 -1.00
CA LEU A 140 3.51 -5.44 0.17
C LEU A 140 2.66 -6.03 1.29
N GLY A 141 3.16 -6.01 2.51
CA GLY A 141 2.51 -6.62 3.67
C GLY A 141 3.27 -7.88 4.14
N SER A 142 2.73 -8.74 4.98
CA SER A 142 1.40 -8.56 5.55
C SER A 142 1.35 -7.32 6.43
N TYR A 143 0.26 -6.58 6.29
CA TYR A 143 -0.13 -5.60 7.30
C TYR A 143 -1.06 -6.31 8.29
N THR A 144 -0.92 -5.98 9.58
CA THR A 144 -1.64 -6.63 10.69
C THR A 144 -2.26 -5.58 11.61
N GLU A 145 -2.85 -6.00 12.71
CA GLU A 145 -3.34 -5.08 13.75
C GLU A 145 -2.26 -4.13 14.28
N LYS A 146 -0.98 -4.48 14.16
CA LYS A 146 0.15 -3.64 14.56
C LYS A 146 0.37 -2.41 13.66
N ASN A 147 -0.23 -2.43 12.47
CA ASN A 147 -0.25 -1.29 11.56
C ASN A 147 -1.44 -0.34 11.81
N ASN A 148 -2.32 -0.68 12.77
CA ASN A 148 -3.39 0.23 13.16
C ASN A 148 -2.82 1.49 13.79
N THR A 149 -3.27 2.65 13.30
CA THR A 149 -2.89 3.97 13.81
C THR A 149 -4.11 4.69 14.39
N GLU A 150 -3.87 5.73 15.16
CA GLU A 150 -4.95 6.61 15.67
C GLU A 150 -5.74 7.27 14.54
N LEU A 151 -5.08 7.56 13.41
CA LEU A 151 -5.70 8.14 12.24
C LEU A 151 -6.56 7.15 11.46
N ASN A 152 -6.48 5.86 11.76
CA ASN A 152 -7.13 4.78 11.01
C ASN A 152 -6.87 4.85 9.50
N MET A 153 -5.66 5.21 9.11
CA MET A 153 -5.22 5.34 7.72
C MET A 153 -3.98 4.50 7.48
N LEU A 154 -3.90 3.89 6.31
CA LEU A 154 -2.70 3.19 5.85
C LEU A 154 -2.40 3.62 4.40
N PRO A 155 -1.41 4.47 4.17
CA PRO A 155 -0.86 4.68 2.84
C PRO A 155 0.01 3.49 2.46
N VAL A 156 -0.09 2.99 1.24
CA VAL A 156 0.71 1.86 0.75
C VAL A 156 1.68 2.37 -0.31
N GLN A 157 2.85 1.79 -0.41
CA GLN A 157 3.81 2.12 -1.47
C GLN A 157 3.23 1.82 -2.85
N PRO A 158 3.67 2.51 -3.91
CA PRO A 158 3.29 2.16 -5.27
C PRO A 158 3.72 0.74 -5.62
N VAL A 159 2.87 0.05 -6.35
CA VAL A 159 3.12 -1.27 -6.98
C VAL A 159 3.14 -1.06 -8.49
N GLY A 160 4.11 -1.64 -9.16
CA GLY A 160 4.29 -1.50 -10.61
C GLY A 160 3.17 -2.14 -11.42
N GLY A 161 2.84 -1.51 -12.55
CA GLY A 161 1.81 -1.97 -13.47
C GLY A 161 0.46 -1.26 -13.32
N ASP A 162 -0.48 -1.70 -14.12
CA ASP A 162 -1.82 -1.13 -14.22
C ASP A 162 -2.90 -1.96 -13.49
N GLU A 163 -2.46 -3.01 -12.80
CA GLU A 163 -3.28 -3.87 -11.93
C GLU A 163 -2.69 -3.99 -10.53
N LEU A 164 -3.55 -3.90 -9.54
CA LEU A 164 -3.20 -4.05 -8.15
C LEU A 164 -4.29 -4.87 -7.44
N ILE A 165 -3.88 -5.82 -6.62
CA ILE A 165 -4.80 -6.68 -5.87
C ILE A 165 -4.61 -6.43 -4.38
N VAL A 166 -5.72 -6.27 -3.69
CA VAL A 166 -5.81 -6.26 -2.22
C VAL A 166 -6.36 -7.60 -1.78
N GLU A 167 -5.66 -8.27 -0.86
CA GLU A 167 -6.10 -9.52 -0.24
C GLU A 167 -6.17 -9.37 1.26
N TYR A 168 -7.32 -9.66 1.82
CA TYR A 168 -7.56 -9.73 3.26
C TYR A 168 -7.79 -11.18 3.67
N GLN A 169 -7.08 -11.60 4.68
CA GLN A 169 -7.13 -12.95 5.27
C GLN A 169 -7.53 -12.87 6.73
#